data_0479c907ef64aa5dc29abb16e868f105
#
_entry.id   0479c907ef64aa5dc29abb16e868f105
#
_cell.length_a   1.000
_cell.length_b   1.000
_cell.length_c   1.000
_cell.angle_alpha   90.00
_cell.angle_beta   90.00
_cell.angle_gamma   90.00
#
_symmetry.space_group_name_H-M   'P 1'
#
loop_
_entity.id
_entity.type
_entity.pdbx_description
1 polymer ?
#
loop_
_entity_poly.entity_id
_entity_poly.type
_entity_poly.pdbx_seq_one_letter_code
_entity_poly.pdbx_strand_id
1 'polypeptide(L)'
;MRKIAITLASILMMVGLVGCGSSDKGKEAETASEEVQIASADIMPSLNEKGEFPVLDFPSKNPPTGLQLLVLEKGNGRTVQASDLIVANYVGQVWSKDKPFDSSFERKMASSFELFKVVPGWQKGLAGLKEGAKVILSIPPEMGYGENGAPSAGIGGKDTIAFYIEIVAAYGNDQAGDPDAKLKVDMDKLPVDIDGELGKAVTLKVKDGVEPPAELTTTVIAEGSGKPVGGEGSRVYASYVLSLWDNSKQEATYAGIGPREVPITKGSPFASLEGIPVGSRVLVTAPATEGNDSGNPVTAPAYALVIDILGIQLPPEK
;
A
#
# COMPACT_ATOMS: atom_id res chain seq x y z
N MET A 1 5.86 37.35 39.98
CA MET A 1 5.02 36.93 41.09
C MET A 1 3.58 36.81 40.56
N ARG A 2 3.09 35.62 40.37
CA ARG A 2 1.76 35.04 40.57
C ARG A 2 1.70 33.71 39.81
N LYS A 3 1.86 32.65 40.61
CA LYS A 3 1.63 31.25 40.18
C LYS A 3 0.11 31.06 40.11
N ILE A 4 -0.40 30.48 39.01
CA ILE A 4 -1.75 29.96 38.93
C ILE A 4 -1.63 28.45 38.75
N ALA A 5 -1.98 27.73 39.80
CA ALA A 5 -2.20 26.30 39.82
C ALA A 5 -3.60 26.02 39.23
N ILE A 6 -3.72 25.09 38.27
CA ILE A 6 -5.00 24.56 37.80
C ILE A 6 -5.09 23.11 38.27
N THR A 7 -6.05 22.88 39.10
CA THR A 7 -6.42 21.65 39.80
C THR A 7 -7.16 20.72 38.82
N LEU A 8 -6.76 19.46 38.75
CA LEU A 8 -7.53 18.37 38.15
C LEU A 8 -8.76 18.10 39.02
N ALA A 9 -9.93 18.11 38.41
CA ALA A 9 -11.15 17.59 39.00
C ALA A 9 -11.52 16.26 38.33
N SER A 10 -11.33 15.17 39.08
CA SER A 10 -11.81 13.83 38.77
C SER A 10 -13.34 13.80 38.99
N ILE A 11 -14.10 13.42 37.97
CA ILE A 11 -15.53 13.08 38.12
C ILE A 11 -15.66 11.56 37.96
N LEU A 12 -15.87 10.93 39.11
CA LEU A 12 -16.26 9.53 39.27
C LEU A 12 -17.78 9.50 39.23
N MET A 13 -18.41 8.93 38.20
CA MET A 13 -19.85 8.63 38.23
C MET A 13 -20.04 7.12 38.47
N MET A 14 -20.39 6.80 39.72
CA MET A 14 -21.06 5.54 40.07
C MET A 14 -22.52 5.62 39.66
N VAL A 15 -23.01 4.66 38.88
CA VAL A 15 -24.43 4.36 38.78
C VAL A 15 -24.67 2.95 39.28
N GLY A 16 -25.56 2.91 40.29
CA GLY A 16 -25.85 1.73 41.08
C GLY A 16 -26.67 0.68 40.35
N LEU A 17 -26.44 -0.54 40.75
CA LEU A 17 -27.21 -1.75 40.51
C LEU A 17 -28.55 -1.69 41.25
N VAL A 18 -29.64 -2.00 40.54
CA VAL A 18 -30.83 -2.63 41.15
C VAL A 18 -31.17 -3.83 40.28
N GLY A 19 -31.20 -4.99 40.94
CA GLY A 19 -31.36 -6.27 40.36
C GLY A 19 -32.80 -6.77 40.18
N CYS A 20 -32.89 -7.90 39.64
CA CYS A 20 -33.70 -9.10 39.86
C CYS A 20 -34.08 -9.81 38.57
N GLY A 21 -33.49 -10.92 38.34
CA GLY A 21 -34.13 -12.23 38.26
C GLY A 21 -34.71 -12.65 36.91
N SER A 22 -33.99 -13.50 36.21
CA SER A 22 -34.50 -14.82 35.75
C SER A 22 -33.42 -15.59 35.04
N SER A 23 -33.24 -16.83 35.44
CA SER A 23 -32.35 -17.81 34.88
C SER A 23 -32.78 -18.21 33.47
N ASP A 24 -32.00 -17.88 32.47
CA ASP A 24 -32.03 -18.60 31.22
C ASP A 24 -30.58 -18.86 30.78
N LYS A 25 -30.21 -20.15 30.72
CA LYS A 25 -28.92 -20.60 30.23
C LYS A 25 -28.88 -20.48 28.72
N GLY A 26 -28.75 -19.26 28.22
CA GLY A 26 -28.32 -19.01 26.86
C GLY A 26 -26.81 -19.22 26.80
N LYS A 27 -26.33 -20.10 25.92
CA LYS A 27 -24.92 -20.16 25.52
C LYS A 27 -24.51 -18.73 25.08
N GLU A 28 -23.66 -18.08 25.87
CA GLU A 28 -22.90 -16.93 25.38
C GLU A 28 -22.10 -17.40 24.17
N ALA A 29 -22.48 -16.94 22.99
CA ALA A 29 -21.60 -16.96 21.84
C ALA A 29 -20.43 -16.03 22.22
N GLU A 30 -19.24 -16.58 22.42
CA GLU A 30 -18.01 -15.80 22.48
C GLU A 30 -17.97 -14.93 21.23
N THR A 31 -18.25 -13.65 21.38
CA THR A 31 -18.02 -12.65 20.34
C THR A 31 -16.51 -12.63 20.11
N ALA A 32 -16.10 -13.14 18.95
CA ALA A 32 -14.71 -13.09 18.54
C ALA A 32 -14.21 -11.63 18.68
N SER A 33 -13.12 -11.46 19.41
CA SER A 33 -12.51 -10.15 19.62
C SER A 33 -12.12 -9.55 18.27
N GLU A 34 -12.65 -8.36 17.94
CA GLU A 34 -12.28 -7.62 16.73
C GLU A 34 -10.84 -7.07 16.78
N GLU A 35 -10.16 -7.21 17.91
CA GLU A 35 -8.79 -6.75 18.14
C GLU A 35 -7.78 -7.82 17.74
N VAL A 36 -6.60 -7.34 17.28
CA VAL A 36 -5.45 -8.21 16.96
C VAL A 36 -4.87 -8.75 18.26
N GLN A 37 -4.76 -10.06 18.36
CA GLN A 37 -4.14 -10.75 19.50
C GLN A 37 -2.73 -11.20 19.13
N ILE A 38 -1.75 -10.88 19.97
CA ILE A 38 -0.39 -11.39 19.79
C ILE A 38 -0.34 -12.83 20.22
N ALA A 39 -0.11 -13.71 19.25
CA ALA A 39 -0.10 -15.14 19.45
C ALA A 39 1.25 -15.70 19.86
N SER A 40 1.23 -16.84 20.53
CA SER A 40 2.41 -17.68 20.74
C SER A 40 2.63 -18.66 19.57
N ALA A 41 3.86 -19.09 19.38
CA ALA A 41 4.24 -19.95 18.24
C ALA A 41 3.59 -21.35 18.27
N ASP A 42 3.19 -21.83 19.44
CA ASP A 42 2.59 -23.17 19.63
C ASP A 42 1.18 -23.29 19.05
N ILE A 43 0.45 -22.18 18.91
CA ILE A 43 -0.92 -22.16 18.34
C ILE A 43 -0.96 -21.68 16.91
N MET A 44 0.14 -21.13 16.37
CA MET A 44 0.22 -20.59 15.03
C MET A 44 0.92 -21.56 14.07
N PRO A 45 0.68 -21.46 12.74
CA PRO A 45 1.45 -22.22 11.78
C PRO A 45 2.95 -21.92 11.86
N SER A 46 3.76 -22.88 11.49
CA SER A 46 5.18 -22.70 11.23
C SER A 46 5.46 -22.56 9.73
N LEU A 47 6.54 -21.84 9.39
CA LEU A 47 6.97 -21.72 8.02
C LEU A 47 7.79 -22.93 7.59
N ASN A 48 7.40 -23.55 6.48
CA ASN A 48 8.12 -24.65 5.84
C ASN A 48 8.73 -24.18 4.54
N GLU A 49 10.06 -24.08 4.51
CA GLU A 49 10.86 -23.60 3.37
C GLU A 49 11.57 -24.72 2.60
N LYS A 50 11.17 -25.98 2.81
CA LYS A 50 11.82 -27.13 2.16
C LYS A 50 11.44 -27.31 0.69
N GLY A 51 10.39 -26.67 0.23
CA GLY A 51 9.88 -26.71 -1.14
C GLY A 51 10.51 -25.66 -2.05
N GLU A 52 9.97 -25.50 -3.25
CA GLU A 52 10.36 -24.46 -4.21
C GLU A 52 10.01 -23.04 -3.70
N PHE A 53 8.97 -22.93 -2.90
CA PHE A 53 8.55 -21.70 -2.22
C PHE A 53 7.98 -22.05 -0.83
N PRO A 54 7.95 -21.08 0.10
CA PRO A 54 7.47 -21.33 1.46
C PRO A 54 6.00 -21.69 1.50
N VAL A 55 5.64 -22.59 2.42
CA VAL A 55 4.25 -22.96 2.75
C VAL A 55 4.08 -22.97 4.27
N LEU A 56 2.84 -23.08 4.75
CA LEU A 56 2.52 -23.11 6.17
C LEU A 56 2.21 -24.56 6.63
N ASP A 57 2.88 -25.00 7.69
CA ASP A 57 2.58 -26.23 8.42
C ASP A 57 1.74 -25.92 9.66
N PHE A 58 0.56 -26.50 9.78
CA PHE A 58 -0.40 -26.17 10.83
C PHE A 58 -0.24 -27.08 12.06
N PRO A 59 -0.23 -26.50 13.29
CA PRO A 59 -0.03 -27.28 14.52
C PRO A 59 -1.22 -28.14 14.88
N SER A 60 -2.43 -27.81 14.39
CA SER A 60 -3.67 -28.51 14.66
C SER A 60 -4.69 -28.37 13.54
N LYS A 61 -5.75 -29.20 13.54
CA LYS A 61 -6.86 -29.08 12.59
C LYS A 61 -7.77 -27.89 12.87
N ASN A 62 -7.83 -27.45 14.12
CA ASN A 62 -8.68 -26.34 14.54
C ASN A 62 -7.86 -25.06 14.60
N PRO A 63 -8.30 -23.97 13.95
CA PRO A 63 -7.65 -22.67 14.04
C PRO A 63 -7.84 -22.05 15.43
N PRO A 64 -6.95 -21.13 15.85
CA PRO A 64 -7.21 -20.31 17.01
C PRO A 64 -8.39 -19.36 16.75
N THR A 65 -9.04 -18.90 17.82
CA THR A 65 -10.16 -17.95 17.74
C THR A 65 -9.67 -16.54 17.52
N GLY A 66 -10.44 -15.75 16.77
CA GLY A 66 -10.14 -14.32 16.51
C GLY A 66 -8.94 -14.10 15.59
N LEU A 67 -8.60 -12.84 15.41
CA LEU A 67 -7.44 -12.43 14.60
C LEU A 67 -6.15 -12.60 15.43
N GLN A 68 -5.27 -13.46 14.97
CA GLN A 68 -4.00 -13.77 15.64
C GLN A 68 -2.82 -13.29 14.82
N LEU A 69 -1.83 -12.67 15.48
CA LEU A 69 -0.59 -12.18 14.88
C LEU A 69 0.60 -12.80 15.59
N LEU A 70 1.43 -13.54 14.88
CA LEU A 70 2.75 -13.97 15.33
C LEU A 70 3.82 -13.16 14.61
N VAL A 71 4.61 -12.40 15.36
CA VAL A 71 5.73 -11.62 14.80
C VAL A 71 6.99 -12.48 14.84
N LEU A 72 7.51 -12.84 13.66
CA LEU A 72 8.76 -13.59 13.50
C LEU A 72 9.97 -12.63 13.50
N GLU A 73 9.85 -11.52 12.76
CA GLU A 73 10.83 -10.44 12.70
C GLU A 73 10.11 -9.08 12.78
N LYS A 74 10.60 -8.16 13.61
CA LYS A 74 9.91 -6.88 13.87
C LYS A 74 10.06 -5.85 12.75
N GLY A 75 11.05 -5.99 11.88
CA GLY A 75 11.43 -4.95 10.94
C GLY A 75 12.04 -3.71 11.64
N ASN A 76 12.61 -2.82 10.86
CA ASN A 76 13.27 -1.60 11.36
C ASN A 76 13.01 -0.35 10.50
N GLY A 77 12.26 -0.50 9.39
CA GLY A 77 11.93 0.59 8.49
C GLY A 77 10.75 1.45 8.95
N ARG A 78 10.09 2.10 7.99
CA ARG A 78 8.91 2.93 8.22
C ARG A 78 7.78 2.13 8.86
N THR A 79 7.01 2.78 9.73
CA THR A 79 5.80 2.19 10.32
C THR A 79 4.66 2.22 9.31
N VAL A 80 4.05 1.08 9.06
CA VAL A 80 2.90 0.90 8.18
C VAL A 80 1.67 1.61 8.75
N GLN A 81 1.03 2.44 7.93
CA GLN A 81 -0.25 3.08 8.25
C GLN A 81 -1.39 2.36 7.53
N ALA A 82 -2.61 2.46 8.07
CA ALA A 82 -3.79 1.82 7.47
C ALA A 82 -4.12 2.31 6.05
N SER A 83 -3.67 3.50 5.69
CA SER A 83 -3.86 4.11 4.35
C SER A 83 -2.74 3.81 3.36
N ASP A 84 -1.68 3.09 3.76
CA ASP A 84 -0.50 2.90 2.92
C ASP A 84 -0.75 1.94 1.74
N LEU A 85 0.01 2.16 0.67
CA LEU A 85 0.32 1.17 -0.33
C LEU A 85 1.48 0.32 0.21
N ILE A 86 1.23 -0.95 0.52
CA ILE A 86 2.27 -1.88 0.96
C ILE A 86 2.76 -2.76 -0.19
N VAL A 87 4.02 -3.11 -0.15
CA VAL A 87 4.63 -4.12 -1.02
C VAL A 87 5.04 -5.29 -0.13
N ALA A 88 4.56 -6.48 -0.44
CA ALA A 88 4.79 -7.64 0.41
C ALA A 88 5.04 -8.92 -0.41
N ASN A 89 5.94 -9.76 0.11
CA ASN A 89 5.93 -11.17 -0.22
C ASN A 89 4.95 -11.88 0.72
N TYR A 90 4.23 -12.85 0.22
CA TYR A 90 3.28 -13.59 1.03
C TYR A 90 2.96 -14.97 0.46
N VAL A 91 2.49 -15.85 1.34
CA VAL A 91 1.78 -17.07 1.00
C VAL A 91 0.51 -17.15 1.83
N GLY A 92 -0.63 -17.45 1.20
CA GLY A 92 -1.93 -17.61 1.85
C GLY A 92 -2.44 -19.06 1.72
N GLN A 93 -2.86 -19.64 2.83
CA GLN A 93 -3.44 -20.99 2.90
C GLN A 93 -4.74 -20.97 3.69
N VAL A 94 -5.69 -21.81 3.30
CA VAL A 94 -6.82 -22.15 4.18
C VAL A 94 -6.27 -23.01 5.31
N TRP A 95 -6.71 -22.78 6.54
CA TRP A 95 -6.24 -23.50 7.72
C TRP A 95 -6.35 -25.02 7.52
N SER A 96 -5.28 -25.73 7.83
CA SER A 96 -5.16 -27.19 7.67
C SER A 96 -5.25 -27.73 6.23
N LYS A 97 -5.10 -26.88 5.21
CA LYS A 97 -4.91 -27.32 3.83
C LYS A 97 -3.42 -27.32 3.48
N ASP A 98 -3.01 -28.30 2.65
CA ASP A 98 -1.59 -28.46 2.29
C ASP A 98 -1.11 -27.48 1.23
N LYS A 99 -2.05 -26.94 0.42
CA LYS A 99 -1.70 -26.07 -0.72
C LYS A 99 -2.10 -24.63 -0.48
N PRO A 100 -1.21 -23.68 -0.81
CA PRO A 100 -1.57 -22.27 -0.89
C PRO A 100 -2.70 -22.03 -1.89
N PHE A 101 -3.58 -21.08 -1.56
CA PHE A 101 -4.54 -20.57 -2.54
C PHE A 101 -3.96 -19.38 -3.32
N ASP A 102 -2.93 -18.72 -2.77
CA ASP A 102 -2.20 -17.65 -3.45
C ASP A 102 -0.79 -17.48 -2.84
N SER A 103 0.20 -17.14 -3.69
CA SER A 103 1.60 -16.94 -3.28
C SER A 103 2.32 -15.97 -4.22
N SER A 104 2.93 -14.93 -3.66
CA SER A 104 3.84 -14.05 -4.38
C SER A 104 5.20 -14.72 -4.59
N PHE A 105 5.58 -15.65 -3.71
CA PHE A 105 6.84 -16.40 -3.84
C PHE A 105 6.82 -17.30 -5.07
N GLU A 106 5.69 -17.95 -5.37
CA GLU A 106 5.50 -18.75 -6.59
C GLU A 106 5.65 -17.88 -7.85
N ARG A 107 5.16 -16.63 -7.81
CA ARG A 107 5.33 -15.65 -8.89
C ARG A 107 6.73 -15.01 -8.94
N LYS A 108 7.58 -15.27 -7.94
CA LYS A 108 8.93 -14.66 -7.78
C LYS A 108 8.91 -13.13 -7.80
N MET A 109 7.81 -12.53 -7.38
CA MET A 109 7.62 -11.07 -7.37
C MET A 109 6.68 -10.68 -6.23
N ALA A 110 7.11 -9.74 -5.40
CA ALA A 110 6.26 -9.15 -4.38
C ALA A 110 5.02 -8.50 -5.02
N SER A 111 3.94 -8.44 -4.28
CA SER A 111 2.71 -7.79 -4.74
C SER A 111 2.46 -6.53 -3.95
N SER A 112 1.86 -5.53 -4.60
CA SER A 112 1.45 -4.29 -3.94
C SER A 112 -0.03 -4.31 -3.60
N PHE A 113 -0.38 -3.71 -2.46
CA PHE A 113 -1.74 -3.65 -1.95
C PHE A 113 -2.02 -2.28 -1.32
N GLU A 114 -3.10 -1.64 -1.69
CA GLU A 114 -3.66 -0.55 -0.91
C GLU A 114 -4.26 -1.18 0.37
N LEU A 115 -3.64 -0.96 1.53
CA LEU A 115 -3.98 -1.70 2.75
C LEU A 115 -5.45 -1.53 3.15
N PHE A 116 -6.06 -0.38 2.86
CA PHE A 116 -7.49 -0.14 3.13
C PHE A 116 -8.45 -0.87 2.17
N LYS A 117 -7.96 -1.54 1.12
CA LYS A 117 -8.77 -2.31 0.16
C LYS A 117 -8.67 -3.83 0.32
N VAL A 118 -7.77 -4.31 1.20
CA VAL A 118 -7.65 -5.75 1.48
C VAL A 118 -8.60 -6.18 2.60
N VAL A 119 -8.64 -7.47 2.88
CA VAL A 119 -9.48 -8.02 3.96
C VAL A 119 -9.17 -7.39 5.33
N PRO A 120 -10.18 -7.21 6.21
CA PRO A 120 -10.00 -6.55 7.51
C PRO A 120 -8.86 -7.13 8.37
N GLY A 121 -8.64 -8.46 8.29
CA GLY A 121 -7.54 -9.11 9.00
C GLY A 121 -6.15 -8.61 8.60
N TRP A 122 -5.92 -8.30 7.32
CA TRP A 122 -4.69 -7.67 6.85
C TRP A 122 -4.58 -6.23 7.32
N GLN A 123 -5.67 -5.46 7.18
CA GLN A 123 -5.69 -4.05 7.59
C GLN A 123 -5.32 -3.89 9.05
N LYS A 124 -5.96 -4.67 9.93
CA LYS A 124 -5.73 -4.62 11.38
C LYS A 124 -4.39 -5.26 11.77
N GLY A 125 -4.03 -6.37 11.12
CA GLY A 125 -2.83 -7.14 11.47
C GLY A 125 -1.52 -6.51 11.03
N LEU A 126 -1.52 -5.70 9.95
CA LEU A 126 -0.30 -5.11 9.40
C LEU A 126 -0.09 -3.64 9.79
N ALA A 127 -1.16 -2.89 10.07
CA ALA A 127 -1.03 -1.52 10.55
C ALA A 127 -0.26 -1.48 11.88
N GLY A 128 0.70 -0.56 11.98
CA GLY A 128 1.58 -0.43 13.15
C GLY A 128 2.85 -1.29 13.10
N LEU A 129 2.94 -2.27 12.19
CA LEU A 129 4.18 -3.00 11.93
C LEU A 129 5.17 -2.11 11.17
N LYS A 130 6.39 -2.60 10.97
CA LYS A 130 7.43 -1.87 10.24
C LYS A 130 7.82 -2.59 8.96
N GLU A 131 8.30 -1.83 7.99
CA GLU A 131 9.00 -2.41 6.85
C GLU A 131 10.12 -3.33 7.31
N GLY A 132 10.29 -4.46 6.62
CA GLY A 132 11.18 -5.54 7.01
C GLY A 132 10.56 -6.51 8.04
N ALA A 133 9.35 -6.25 8.53
CA ALA A 133 8.68 -7.21 9.42
C ALA A 133 8.29 -8.48 8.67
N LYS A 134 8.43 -9.62 9.35
CA LYS A 134 7.93 -10.93 8.92
C LYS A 134 6.95 -11.45 9.96
N VAL A 135 5.78 -11.81 9.52
CA VAL A 135 4.67 -12.18 10.40
C VAL A 135 3.87 -13.35 9.87
N ILE A 136 3.18 -14.03 10.77
CA ILE A 136 2.10 -14.96 10.42
C ILE A 136 0.80 -14.40 10.99
N LEU A 137 -0.23 -14.32 10.14
CA LEU A 137 -1.59 -13.95 10.51
C LEU A 137 -2.50 -15.18 10.42
N SER A 138 -3.34 -15.39 11.43
CA SER A 138 -4.52 -16.26 11.35
C SER A 138 -5.76 -15.39 11.37
N ILE A 139 -6.54 -15.45 10.31
CA ILE A 139 -7.66 -14.56 10.02
C ILE A 139 -8.94 -15.37 10.00
N PRO A 140 -9.86 -15.16 10.97
CA PRO A 140 -11.14 -15.84 11.00
C PRO A 140 -12.04 -15.36 9.85
N PRO A 141 -13.08 -16.13 9.48
CA PRO A 141 -13.93 -15.83 8.32
C PRO A 141 -14.47 -14.40 8.29
N GLU A 142 -14.94 -13.89 9.41
CA GLU A 142 -15.54 -12.54 9.56
C GLU A 142 -14.57 -11.39 9.29
N MET A 143 -13.25 -11.64 9.40
CA MET A 143 -12.19 -10.69 9.05
C MET A 143 -11.47 -11.04 7.76
N GLY A 144 -11.87 -12.16 7.12
CA GLY A 144 -11.40 -12.62 5.82
C GLY A 144 -12.45 -12.40 4.73
N TYR A 145 -12.94 -13.52 4.18
CA TYR A 145 -13.88 -13.50 3.04
C TYR A 145 -15.35 -13.65 3.46
N GLY A 146 -15.64 -13.69 4.77
CA GLY A 146 -17.01 -13.76 5.31
C GLY A 146 -17.75 -15.02 4.91
N GLU A 147 -19.07 -15.02 5.11
CA GLU A 147 -19.95 -16.17 4.86
C GLU A 147 -19.95 -16.63 3.38
N ASN A 148 -19.68 -15.74 2.45
CA ASN A 148 -19.61 -16.05 1.02
C ASN A 148 -18.31 -16.77 0.64
N GLY A 149 -17.24 -16.61 1.41
CA GLY A 149 -15.92 -17.12 1.07
C GLY A 149 -15.37 -16.52 -0.24
N ALA A 150 -14.40 -17.21 -0.83
CA ALA A 150 -13.88 -16.95 -2.17
C ALA A 150 -13.77 -18.28 -2.95
N PRO A 151 -14.88 -18.80 -3.52
CA PRO A 151 -14.92 -20.14 -4.12
C PRO A 151 -13.91 -20.35 -5.25
N SER A 152 -13.60 -19.30 -6.02
CA SER A 152 -12.59 -19.34 -7.09
C SER A 152 -11.17 -19.59 -6.55
N ALA A 153 -10.91 -19.22 -5.30
CA ALA A 153 -9.67 -19.46 -4.58
C ALA A 153 -9.76 -20.71 -3.66
N GLY A 154 -10.87 -21.45 -3.69
CA GLY A 154 -11.07 -22.62 -2.83
C GLY A 154 -11.29 -22.30 -1.35
N ILE A 155 -11.74 -21.09 -1.03
CA ILE A 155 -12.01 -20.60 0.34
C ILE A 155 -13.51 -20.64 0.58
N GLY A 156 -13.94 -21.43 1.58
CA GLY A 156 -15.34 -21.52 2.03
C GLY A 156 -15.70 -20.42 3.02
N GLY A 157 -17.01 -20.19 3.21
CA GLY A 157 -17.53 -19.13 4.08
C GLY A 157 -17.30 -19.32 5.59
N LYS A 158 -16.74 -20.45 6.01
CA LYS A 158 -16.38 -20.74 7.41
C LYS A 158 -14.89 -20.98 7.60
N ASP A 159 -14.10 -20.79 6.53
CA ASP A 159 -12.68 -21.09 6.57
C ASP A 159 -11.91 -19.96 7.23
N THR A 160 -11.09 -20.30 8.22
CA THR A 160 -10.00 -19.45 8.68
C THR A 160 -8.87 -19.56 7.66
N ILE A 161 -8.29 -18.43 7.31
CA ILE A 161 -7.13 -18.35 6.42
C ILE A 161 -5.90 -17.91 7.19
N ALA A 162 -4.76 -18.45 6.81
CA ALA A 162 -3.48 -18.06 7.39
C ALA A 162 -2.56 -17.50 6.31
N PHE A 163 -1.78 -16.50 6.69
CA PHE A 163 -0.78 -15.87 5.81
C PHE A 163 0.56 -15.81 6.51
N TYR A 164 1.62 -16.18 5.81
CA TYR A 164 2.95 -15.66 6.07
C TYR A 164 3.16 -14.44 5.20
N ILE A 165 3.70 -13.35 5.78
CA ILE A 165 3.85 -12.06 5.11
C ILE A 165 5.21 -11.45 5.47
N GLU A 166 5.95 -11.03 4.44
CA GLU A 166 7.14 -10.19 4.56
C GLU A 166 6.83 -8.80 4.02
N ILE A 167 6.86 -7.78 4.87
CA ILE A 167 6.63 -6.39 4.46
C ILE A 167 7.91 -5.86 3.84
N VAL A 168 7.94 -5.72 2.51
CA VAL A 168 9.10 -5.24 1.75
C VAL A 168 9.21 -3.72 1.81
N ALA A 169 8.08 -3.02 1.62
CA ALA A 169 8.01 -1.56 1.66
C ALA A 169 6.60 -1.09 1.99
N ALA A 170 6.48 0.16 2.45
CA ALA A 170 5.20 0.84 2.69
C ALA A 170 5.30 2.30 2.24
N TYR A 171 4.35 2.74 1.42
CA TYR A 171 4.31 4.08 0.84
C TYR A 171 3.03 4.78 1.27
N GLY A 172 3.17 5.90 1.98
CA GLY A 172 2.06 6.69 2.52
C GLY A 172 1.83 7.99 1.77
N ASN A 173 0.67 8.60 2.02
CA ASN A 173 0.26 9.87 1.41
C ASN A 173 1.16 11.04 1.80
N ASP A 174 1.95 10.89 2.84
CA ASP A 174 2.91 11.86 3.36
C ASP A 174 4.27 11.82 2.64
N GLN A 175 4.47 10.84 1.73
CA GLN A 175 5.74 10.65 1.05
C GLN A 175 5.76 11.34 -0.32
N ALA A 176 6.89 11.98 -0.57
CA ALA A 176 7.28 12.57 -1.84
C ALA A 176 8.72 12.13 -2.19
N GLY A 177 9.35 12.74 -3.18
CA GLY A 177 10.73 12.46 -3.52
C GLY A 177 11.72 12.73 -2.38
N ASP A 178 12.99 12.57 -2.66
CA ASP A 178 14.05 12.81 -1.68
C ASP A 178 14.16 14.33 -1.40
N PRO A 179 14.07 14.79 -0.13
CA PRO A 179 14.25 16.20 0.21
C PRO A 179 15.67 16.72 -0.12
N ASP A 180 16.65 15.84 -0.18
CA ASP A 180 18.05 16.15 -0.51
C ASP A 180 18.38 15.96 -2.00
N ALA A 181 17.38 15.68 -2.85
CA ALA A 181 17.55 15.54 -4.29
C ALA A 181 18.16 16.80 -4.91
N LYS A 182 19.06 16.59 -5.88
CA LYS A 182 19.80 17.68 -6.52
C LYS A 182 19.00 18.30 -7.66
N LEU A 183 18.65 19.59 -7.54
CA LEU A 183 17.98 20.32 -8.60
C LEU A 183 18.83 20.33 -9.88
N LYS A 184 18.21 20.01 -11.02
CA LYS A 184 18.86 19.84 -12.33
C LYS A 184 18.42 20.87 -13.36
N VAL A 185 17.34 21.61 -13.09
CA VAL A 185 16.71 22.53 -14.03
C VAL A 185 16.47 23.90 -13.39
N ASP A 186 16.35 24.91 -14.23
CA ASP A 186 15.83 26.21 -13.87
C ASP A 186 14.28 26.12 -13.90
N MET A 187 13.66 26.24 -12.74
CA MET A 187 12.21 26.09 -12.58
C MET A 187 11.42 27.11 -13.39
N ASP A 188 11.98 28.33 -13.56
CA ASP A 188 11.31 29.41 -14.29
C ASP A 188 11.16 29.09 -15.78
N LYS A 189 12.01 28.20 -16.32
CA LYS A 189 11.99 27.78 -17.74
C LYS A 189 11.03 26.61 -18.03
N LEU A 190 10.46 26.01 -17.00
CA LEU A 190 9.48 24.95 -17.21
C LEU A 190 8.17 25.52 -17.78
N PRO A 191 7.42 24.75 -18.57
CA PRO A 191 6.11 25.15 -19.11
C PRO A 191 5.01 25.16 -18.03
N VAL A 192 5.36 24.82 -16.81
CA VAL A 192 4.47 24.67 -15.67
C VAL A 192 5.01 25.39 -14.45
N ASP A 193 4.11 25.82 -13.58
CA ASP A 193 4.43 26.24 -12.22
C ASP A 193 4.24 25.03 -11.29
N ILE A 194 5.25 24.75 -10.49
CA ILE A 194 5.25 23.67 -9.48
C ILE A 194 5.51 24.34 -8.15
N ASP A 195 4.52 24.34 -7.26
CA ASP A 195 4.65 24.92 -5.93
C ASP A 195 4.75 23.82 -4.88
N GLY A 196 5.77 23.89 -4.05
CA GLY A 196 6.11 22.95 -3.00
C GLY A 196 7.59 22.57 -2.99
N GLU A 197 8.10 22.26 -1.81
CA GLU A 197 9.50 21.91 -1.57
C GLU A 197 9.81 20.47 -2.04
N LEU A 198 11.10 20.17 -2.24
CA LEU A 198 11.55 18.79 -2.42
C LEU A 198 11.23 17.97 -1.17
N GLY A 199 10.85 16.71 -1.36
CA GLY A 199 10.42 15.83 -0.27
C GLY A 199 9.02 16.15 0.30
N LYS A 200 8.28 17.07 -0.33
CA LYS A 200 6.91 17.46 0.04
C LYS A 200 5.97 17.33 -1.14
N ALA A 201 4.68 17.21 -0.83
CA ALA A 201 3.62 17.30 -1.82
C ALA A 201 3.71 18.62 -2.60
N VAL A 202 3.35 18.56 -3.88
CA VAL A 202 3.36 19.74 -4.76
C VAL A 202 1.98 19.96 -5.37
N THR A 203 1.78 21.21 -5.81
CA THR A 203 0.72 21.56 -6.77
C THR A 203 1.34 21.79 -8.14
N LEU A 204 0.53 21.66 -9.19
CA LEU A 204 0.95 21.79 -10.57
C LEU A 204 -0.05 22.66 -11.32
N LYS A 205 0.44 23.65 -12.05
CA LYS A 205 -0.35 24.47 -12.98
C LYS A 205 0.41 24.65 -14.27
N VAL A 206 -0.21 24.39 -15.41
CA VAL A 206 0.34 24.77 -16.72
C VAL A 206 0.29 26.29 -16.85
N LYS A 207 1.40 26.91 -17.28
CA LYS A 207 1.49 28.36 -17.45
C LYS A 207 0.56 28.85 -18.54
N ASP A 208 -0.04 30.04 -18.34
CA ASP A 208 -0.99 30.61 -19.27
C ASP A 208 -0.27 30.97 -20.60
N GLY A 209 -0.89 30.64 -21.73
CA GLY A 209 -0.38 30.94 -23.06
C GLY A 209 0.76 30.06 -23.57
N VAL A 210 1.08 29.00 -22.88
CA VAL A 210 2.05 27.98 -23.34
C VAL A 210 1.33 26.94 -24.17
N GLU A 211 1.79 26.73 -25.41
CA GLU A 211 1.22 25.70 -26.31
C GLU A 211 1.51 24.28 -25.79
N PRO A 212 0.60 23.32 -26.03
CA PRO A 212 0.86 21.91 -25.71
C PRO A 212 2.14 21.39 -26.37
N PRO A 213 2.85 20.44 -25.74
CA PRO A 213 4.05 19.86 -26.33
C PRO A 213 3.71 19.10 -27.62
N ALA A 214 4.61 19.14 -28.60
CA ALA A 214 4.45 18.38 -29.86
C ALA A 214 4.76 16.88 -29.67
N GLU A 215 5.55 16.55 -28.65
CA GLU A 215 5.98 15.18 -28.33
C GLU A 215 6.04 14.96 -26.81
N LEU A 216 6.05 13.68 -26.42
CA LEU A 216 6.26 13.32 -25.01
C LEU A 216 7.67 13.73 -24.60
N THR A 217 7.79 14.48 -23.52
CA THR A 217 9.08 14.86 -22.93
C THR A 217 9.15 14.46 -21.47
N THR A 218 10.35 14.12 -21.02
CA THR A 218 10.63 13.78 -19.62
C THR A 218 11.81 14.62 -19.15
N THR A 219 11.57 15.41 -18.10
CA THR A 219 12.55 16.33 -17.52
C THR A 219 12.78 15.95 -16.06
N VAL A 220 14.01 15.58 -15.71
CA VAL A 220 14.39 15.35 -14.30
C VAL A 220 14.51 16.74 -13.65
N ILE A 221 13.55 17.09 -12.79
CA ILE A 221 13.55 18.35 -12.03
C ILE A 221 14.62 18.31 -10.95
N ALA A 222 14.58 17.24 -10.14
CA ALA A 222 15.56 16.98 -9.09
C ALA A 222 15.94 15.51 -9.10
N GLU A 223 17.22 15.22 -9.00
CA GLU A 223 17.78 13.88 -9.07
C GLU A 223 18.02 13.32 -7.67
N GLY A 224 17.33 12.25 -7.36
CA GLY A 224 17.54 11.47 -6.14
C GLY A 224 18.83 10.65 -6.17
N SER A 225 19.10 9.93 -5.08
CA SER A 225 20.33 9.15 -4.89
C SER A 225 20.09 7.63 -4.83
N GLY A 226 18.84 7.19 -5.03
CA GLY A 226 18.48 5.77 -4.93
C GLY A 226 18.88 4.94 -6.14
N LYS A 227 18.41 3.69 -6.18
CA LYS A 227 18.62 2.81 -7.35
C LYS A 227 17.89 3.35 -8.58
N PRO A 228 18.44 3.18 -9.79
CA PRO A 228 17.78 3.60 -11.02
C PRO A 228 16.53 2.73 -11.30
N VAL A 229 15.51 3.34 -11.88
CA VAL A 229 14.35 2.63 -12.42
C VAL A 229 14.81 1.66 -13.50
N GLY A 230 14.36 0.42 -13.41
CA GLY A 230 14.65 -0.60 -14.42
C GLY A 230 13.80 -0.42 -15.69
N GLY A 231 14.14 -1.20 -16.72
CA GLY A 231 13.40 -1.25 -17.99
C GLY A 231 12.06 -1.99 -17.88
N GLU A 232 11.58 -2.46 -19.03
CA GLU A 232 10.30 -3.16 -19.18
C GLU A 232 10.10 -4.29 -18.16
N GLY A 233 8.91 -4.33 -17.55
CA GLY A 233 8.54 -5.27 -16.50
C GLY A 233 8.86 -4.79 -15.09
N SER A 234 9.62 -3.70 -14.94
CA SER A 234 9.80 -3.04 -13.64
C SER A 234 8.52 -2.32 -13.20
N ARG A 235 8.42 -2.08 -11.89
CA ARG A 235 7.35 -1.30 -11.28
C ARG A 235 7.94 -0.14 -10.52
N VAL A 236 7.33 1.02 -10.67
CA VAL A 236 7.66 2.24 -9.91
C VAL A 236 6.55 2.48 -8.90
N TYR A 237 6.89 2.78 -7.68
CA TYR A 237 5.97 3.27 -6.66
C TYR A 237 6.15 4.77 -6.57
N ALA A 238 5.08 5.53 -6.84
CA ALA A 238 5.19 6.96 -7.02
C ALA A 238 4.02 7.73 -6.43
N SER A 239 4.31 8.92 -5.92
CA SER A 239 3.33 9.99 -5.76
C SER A 239 3.38 10.90 -6.97
N TYR A 240 2.22 11.46 -7.35
CA TYR A 240 2.17 12.35 -8.51
C TYR A 240 1.08 13.42 -8.39
N VAL A 241 1.22 14.45 -9.20
CA VAL A 241 0.14 15.37 -9.57
C VAL A 241 0.10 15.51 -11.08
N LEU A 242 -1.09 15.34 -11.66
CA LEU A 242 -1.39 15.48 -13.08
C LEU A 242 -2.30 16.68 -13.28
N SER A 243 -2.03 17.48 -14.29
CA SER A 243 -2.92 18.53 -14.78
C SER A 243 -3.15 18.35 -16.28
N LEU A 244 -4.38 18.46 -16.75
CA LEU A 244 -4.63 18.65 -18.18
C LEU A 244 -3.99 19.98 -18.60
N TRP A 245 -3.60 20.09 -19.87
CA TRP A 245 -2.84 21.24 -20.37
C TRP A 245 -3.60 22.57 -20.24
N ASP A 246 -4.91 22.52 -20.30
CA ASP A 246 -5.80 23.66 -20.10
C ASP A 246 -6.18 23.93 -18.63
N ASN A 247 -5.59 23.20 -17.69
CA ASN A 247 -5.87 23.25 -16.26
C ASN A 247 -7.35 22.93 -15.88
N SER A 248 -8.16 22.37 -16.79
CA SER A 248 -9.56 22.07 -16.53
C SER A 248 -9.78 20.90 -15.57
N LYS A 249 -8.80 20.02 -15.43
CA LYS A 249 -8.84 18.87 -14.55
C LYS A 249 -7.46 18.60 -13.94
N GLN A 250 -7.46 18.29 -12.65
CA GLN A 250 -6.26 17.86 -11.94
C GLN A 250 -6.55 16.59 -11.13
N GLU A 251 -5.52 15.78 -10.95
CA GLU A 251 -5.51 14.60 -10.10
C GLU A 251 -4.19 14.59 -9.31
N ALA A 252 -4.26 14.31 -8.01
CA ALA A 252 -3.09 14.19 -7.16
C ALA A 252 -3.20 12.99 -6.25
N THR A 253 -2.11 12.29 -6.04
CA THR A 253 -2.03 11.18 -5.09
C THR A 253 -1.70 11.62 -3.69
N TYR A 254 -1.04 12.78 -3.54
CA TYR A 254 -0.77 13.38 -2.24
C TYR A 254 -2.08 13.68 -1.50
N ALA A 255 -2.12 13.48 -0.21
CA ALA A 255 -3.28 13.81 0.65
C ALA A 255 -4.64 13.17 0.27
N GLY A 256 -4.65 12.15 -0.61
CA GLY A 256 -5.90 11.55 -1.06
C GLY A 256 -5.78 10.05 -1.29
N ILE A 257 -5.69 9.69 -2.56
CA ILE A 257 -5.69 8.29 -3.00
C ILE A 257 -4.39 7.54 -2.71
N GLY A 258 -3.35 8.24 -2.26
CA GLY A 258 -2.05 7.67 -1.93
C GLY A 258 -1.18 7.30 -3.12
N PRO A 259 0.07 6.91 -2.88
CA PRO A 259 1.01 6.47 -3.90
C PRO A 259 0.46 5.33 -4.75
N ARG A 260 0.92 5.25 -5.99
CA ARG A 260 0.49 4.26 -6.97
C ARG A 260 1.64 3.40 -7.45
N GLU A 261 1.32 2.16 -7.77
CA GLU A 261 2.18 1.34 -8.59
C GLU A 261 2.01 1.73 -10.07
N VAL A 262 3.12 2.04 -10.70
CA VAL A 262 3.21 2.42 -12.11
C VAL A 262 4.08 1.40 -12.84
N PRO A 263 3.51 0.55 -13.70
CA PRO A 263 4.28 -0.42 -14.44
C PRO A 263 5.09 0.24 -15.56
N ILE A 264 6.35 -0.13 -15.71
CA ILE A 264 7.18 0.25 -16.85
C ILE A 264 6.88 -0.71 -17.99
N THR A 265 6.12 -0.22 -18.96
CA THR A 265 5.74 -0.97 -20.16
C THR A 265 6.18 -0.23 -21.42
N LYS A 266 6.67 -0.98 -22.41
CA LYS A 266 7.12 -0.40 -23.68
C LYS A 266 5.98 0.40 -24.35
N GLY A 267 6.30 1.62 -24.73
CA GLY A 267 5.33 2.52 -25.38
C GLY A 267 4.43 3.29 -24.42
N SER A 268 4.47 3.03 -23.11
CA SER A 268 3.81 3.89 -22.13
C SER A 268 4.62 5.16 -21.86
N PRO A 269 3.97 6.26 -21.44
CA PRO A 269 4.68 7.46 -21.01
C PRO A 269 5.71 7.21 -19.90
N PHE A 270 5.46 6.20 -19.07
CA PHE A 270 6.30 5.84 -17.93
C PHE A 270 7.56 5.05 -18.32
N ALA A 271 7.64 4.54 -19.57
CA ALA A 271 8.90 3.96 -20.08
C ALA A 271 10.05 4.97 -20.05
N SER A 272 9.75 6.25 -20.14
CA SER A 272 10.73 7.35 -20.07
C SER A 272 11.33 7.56 -18.67
N LEU A 273 10.84 6.89 -17.64
CA LEU A 273 11.40 6.89 -16.29
C LEU A 273 12.59 5.95 -16.15
N GLU A 274 12.83 5.05 -17.10
CA GLU A 274 13.98 4.11 -17.07
C GLU A 274 15.30 4.86 -16.87
N GLY A 275 16.11 4.37 -15.96
CA GLY A 275 17.41 4.94 -15.61
C GLY A 275 17.35 6.08 -14.59
N ILE A 276 16.19 6.67 -14.31
CA ILE A 276 16.04 7.76 -13.34
C ILE A 276 16.11 7.19 -11.91
N PRO A 277 16.92 7.77 -11.00
CA PRO A 277 17.08 7.25 -9.66
C PRO A 277 15.81 7.42 -8.79
N VAL A 278 15.55 6.47 -7.88
CA VAL A 278 14.58 6.63 -6.79
C VAL A 278 14.93 7.87 -5.96
N GLY A 279 13.90 8.57 -5.49
CA GLY A 279 14.02 9.87 -4.81
C GLY A 279 13.93 11.06 -5.76
N SER A 280 13.95 10.83 -7.10
CA SER A 280 13.85 11.90 -8.07
C SER A 280 12.43 12.46 -8.18
N ARG A 281 12.36 13.78 -8.51
CA ARG A 281 11.16 14.45 -9.00
C ARG A 281 11.28 14.69 -10.49
N VAL A 282 10.28 14.29 -11.25
CA VAL A 282 10.29 14.27 -12.71
C VAL A 282 9.05 14.97 -13.26
N LEU A 283 9.21 15.81 -14.27
CA LEU A 283 8.11 16.35 -15.07
C LEU A 283 8.00 15.52 -16.36
N VAL A 284 6.83 14.99 -16.61
CA VAL A 284 6.46 14.38 -17.90
C VAL A 284 5.40 15.27 -18.54
N THR A 285 5.63 15.70 -19.78
CA THR A 285 4.61 16.41 -20.58
C THR A 285 4.29 15.62 -21.83
N ALA A 286 3.02 15.50 -22.15
CA ALA A 286 2.57 14.72 -23.29
C ALA A 286 1.60 15.52 -24.17
N PRO A 287 1.67 15.36 -25.53
CA PRO A 287 0.72 15.95 -26.44
C PRO A 287 -0.65 15.29 -26.30
N ALA A 288 -1.67 15.94 -26.85
CA ALA A 288 -2.93 15.26 -27.12
C ALA A 288 -2.70 14.13 -28.12
N THR A 289 -3.34 13.00 -27.89
CA THR A 289 -3.28 11.83 -28.79
C THR A 289 -4.66 11.41 -29.23
N GLU A 290 -4.79 11.08 -30.50
CA GLU A 290 -5.98 10.43 -31.01
C GLU A 290 -5.79 8.91 -30.94
N GLY A 291 -6.78 8.24 -30.38
CA GLY A 291 -6.81 6.79 -30.23
C GLY A 291 -8.14 6.23 -30.69
N ASN A 292 -8.27 4.92 -30.61
CA ASN A 292 -9.52 4.21 -30.92
C ASN A 292 -9.80 3.23 -29.77
N ASP A 293 -10.92 3.40 -29.10
CA ASP A 293 -11.40 2.44 -28.12
C ASP A 293 -12.62 1.69 -28.64
N SER A 294 -12.44 0.39 -28.89
CA SER A 294 -13.50 -0.52 -29.36
C SER A 294 -14.28 -0.02 -30.60
N GLY A 295 -13.56 0.66 -31.52
CA GLY A 295 -14.13 1.20 -32.74
C GLY A 295 -14.61 2.66 -32.64
N ASN A 296 -14.52 3.30 -31.47
CA ASN A 296 -14.85 4.70 -31.28
C ASN A 296 -13.57 5.56 -31.19
N PRO A 297 -13.47 6.69 -31.90
CA PRO A 297 -12.35 7.59 -31.76
C PRO A 297 -12.35 8.19 -30.35
N VAL A 298 -11.21 8.08 -29.66
CA VAL A 298 -10.98 8.67 -28.32
C VAL A 298 -9.81 9.61 -28.42
N THR A 299 -9.98 10.84 -27.93
CA THR A 299 -8.91 11.82 -27.82
C THR A 299 -8.45 11.90 -26.37
N ALA A 300 -7.20 11.54 -26.10
CA ALA A 300 -6.58 11.84 -24.82
C ALA A 300 -6.01 13.27 -24.89
N PRO A 301 -6.41 14.18 -23.98
CA PRO A 301 -5.93 15.56 -24.00
C PRO A 301 -4.44 15.61 -23.61
N ALA A 302 -3.76 16.69 -24.04
CA ALA A 302 -2.42 16.99 -23.57
C ALA A 302 -2.40 17.19 -22.05
N TYR A 303 -1.30 16.81 -21.40
CA TYR A 303 -1.16 16.91 -19.95
C TYR A 303 0.27 17.17 -19.51
N ALA A 304 0.39 17.68 -18.29
CA ALA A 304 1.61 17.73 -17.51
C ALA A 304 1.46 16.84 -16.26
N LEU A 305 2.51 16.14 -15.90
CA LEU A 305 2.53 15.20 -14.78
C LEU A 305 3.84 15.34 -14.03
N VAL A 306 3.78 15.72 -12.76
CA VAL A 306 4.94 15.70 -11.85
C VAL A 306 4.88 14.41 -11.06
N ILE A 307 5.97 13.65 -11.09
CA ILE A 307 6.11 12.34 -10.44
C ILE A 307 7.24 12.41 -9.43
N ASP A 308 6.99 11.99 -8.20
CA ASP A 308 7.99 11.67 -7.20
C ASP A 308 8.19 10.15 -7.13
N ILE A 309 9.38 9.68 -7.47
CA ILE A 309 9.73 8.25 -7.48
C ILE A 309 10.09 7.82 -6.06
N LEU A 310 9.20 7.06 -5.40
CA LEU A 310 9.36 6.64 -4.01
C LEU A 310 10.12 5.32 -3.89
N GLY A 311 9.97 4.44 -4.86
CA GLY A 311 10.59 3.14 -4.86
C GLY A 311 10.42 2.40 -6.18
N ILE A 312 11.10 1.26 -6.29
CA ILE A 312 11.06 0.40 -7.48
C ILE A 312 11.01 -1.06 -7.10
N GLN A 313 10.48 -1.85 -8.00
CA GLN A 313 10.62 -3.29 -8.02
C GLN A 313 11.09 -3.73 -9.41
N LEU A 314 12.20 -4.45 -9.46
CA LEU A 314 12.71 -5.02 -10.69
C LEU A 314 11.97 -6.31 -11.02
N PRO A 315 11.85 -6.68 -12.31
CA PRO A 315 11.31 -7.99 -12.68
C PRO A 315 12.21 -9.10 -12.15
N PRO A 316 11.67 -10.32 -11.94
CA PRO A 316 12.49 -11.45 -11.55
C PRO A 316 13.59 -11.70 -12.58
N GLU A 317 14.76 -12.09 -12.10
CA GLU A 317 15.86 -12.55 -12.97
C GLU A 317 15.38 -13.78 -13.77
N LYS A 318 15.68 -13.78 -15.06
CA LYS A 318 15.29 -14.85 -16.00
C LYS A 318 16.11 -16.11 -15.78
#